data_c49d59ed6db45e190e28b5749c91eb9f
#
_entry.id   c49d59ed6db45e190e28b5749c91eb9f
#
_cell.length_a   1.000
_cell.length_b   1.000
_cell.length_c   1.000
_cell.angle_alpha   90.00
_cell.angle_beta   90.00
_cell.angle_gamma   90.00
#
_symmetry.space_group_name_H-M   'P 1'
#
loop_
_entity.id
_entity.type
_entity.pdbx_description
1 polymer ?
#
loop_
_entity_poly.entity_id
_entity_poly.type
_entity_poly.pdbx_seq_one_letter_code
_entity_poly.pdbx_strand_id
1 'polypeptide(L)'
;MLDAAVSGAIFASPNAGQIETGLNLIQSSHGVLIIVKNYTGDKLNFTLAAERFGLASGVPTRLVVVADDVAIGRSKAARVGRRGLAGTVLVHKIAGGASADGLGLDDAADLVEFVTRHMGTMGVGLDGCDVPGKAPTVRLGPDEVELGIGIHNEPGSRKLNPKPPPKELVGILLANILSRDDKERNYLESSPLDGNHKVVVLINNLGSLSNLEIAALVGETYTQLTADYGITPTRIYAGTYLSALNGPGFSITIMALPIAHEYTRKILRYLDSPTDAPGWASSIPTSTWSLPRGSGTINSAKDDDSAACLNIPNVPCE
;
A
#
# COMPACT_ATOMS: atom_id res chain seq x y z
N MET A 1 10.43 -7.71 -9.18
CA MET A 1 9.02 -7.42 -8.78
C MET A 1 8.07 -7.62 -9.94
N LEU A 2 8.30 -6.93 -11.04
CA LEU A 2 7.46 -7.00 -12.25
C LEU A 2 8.37 -7.20 -13.45
N ASP A 3 7.91 -7.98 -14.44
CA ASP A 3 8.62 -8.17 -15.71
C ASP A 3 8.35 -7.01 -16.67
N ALA A 4 7.15 -6.43 -16.59
CA ALA A 4 6.80 -5.21 -17.32
C ALA A 4 5.87 -4.31 -16.51
N ALA A 5 5.96 -3.01 -16.79
CA ALA A 5 5.01 -1.99 -16.35
C ALA A 5 4.60 -1.15 -17.55
N VAL A 6 3.30 -0.99 -17.77
CA VAL A 6 2.76 -0.21 -18.88
C VAL A 6 2.09 1.04 -18.33
N SER A 7 2.54 2.21 -18.76
CA SER A 7 2.00 3.51 -18.35
C SER A 7 1.37 4.25 -19.51
N GLY A 8 0.32 5.01 -19.23
CA GLY A 8 -0.22 6.03 -20.11
C GLY A 8 0.40 7.42 -19.87
N ALA A 9 -0.28 8.47 -20.28
CA ALA A 9 0.04 9.83 -19.89
C ALA A 9 -0.26 10.06 -18.40
N ILE A 10 0.21 11.20 -17.84
CA ILE A 10 -0.02 11.54 -16.43
C ILE A 10 -1.52 11.50 -16.12
N PHE A 11 -1.89 10.70 -15.11
CA PHE A 11 -3.26 10.46 -14.65
C PHE A 11 -4.22 9.94 -15.73
N ALA A 12 -3.70 9.29 -16.76
CA ALA A 12 -4.50 8.64 -17.79
C ALA A 12 -4.07 7.19 -17.97
N SER A 13 -5.05 6.31 -18.15
CA SER A 13 -4.81 4.90 -18.43
C SER A 13 -4.07 4.71 -19.75
N PRO A 14 -3.15 3.74 -19.86
CA PRO A 14 -2.60 3.33 -21.14
C PRO A 14 -3.73 2.78 -22.04
N ASN A 15 -3.61 2.95 -23.34
CA ASN A 15 -4.55 2.32 -24.27
C ASN A 15 -4.25 0.83 -24.48
N ALA A 16 -5.21 0.08 -25.02
CA ALA A 16 -5.07 -1.36 -25.20
C ALA A 16 -3.86 -1.74 -26.06
N GLY A 17 -3.51 -0.97 -27.10
CA GLY A 17 -2.34 -1.24 -27.94
C GLY A 17 -1.01 -1.10 -27.21
N GLN A 18 -0.88 -0.10 -26.29
CA GLN A 18 0.29 0.02 -25.44
C GLN A 18 0.42 -1.18 -24.50
N ILE A 19 -0.69 -1.65 -23.94
CA ILE A 19 -0.72 -2.81 -23.06
C ILE A 19 -0.38 -4.09 -23.83
N GLU A 20 -0.94 -4.29 -25.03
CA GLU A 20 -0.62 -5.42 -25.90
C GLU A 20 0.87 -5.45 -26.25
N THR A 21 1.48 -4.29 -26.51
CA THR A 21 2.93 -4.20 -26.73
C THR A 21 3.71 -4.71 -25.51
N GLY A 22 3.33 -4.30 -24.30
CA GLY A 22 3.94 -4.79 -23.07
C GLY A 22 3.79 -6.30 -22.88
N LEU A 23 2.59 -6.84 -23.13
CA LEU A 23 2.31 -8.29 -23.04
C LEU A 23 3.14 -9.10 -24.04
N ASN A 24 3.30 -8.61 -25.28
CA ASN A 24 4.13 -9.27 -26.30
C ASN A 24 5.62 -9.32 -25.92
N LEU A 25 6.13 -8.36 -25.12
CA LEU A 25 7.53 -8.35 -24.70
C LEU A 25 7.83 -9.38 -23.59
N ILE A 26 6.83 -9.78 -22.81
CA ILE A 26 6.98 -10.67 -21.64
C ILE A 26 6.26 -12.01 -21.80
N GLN A 27 5.77 -12.33 -22.98
CA GLN A 27 5.03 -13.57 -23.19
C GLN A 27 5.82 -14.81 -22.76
N SER A 28 5.13 -15.73 -22.10
CA SER A 28 5.69 -16.97 -21.61
C SER A 28 4.70 -18.10 -21.81
N SER A 29 5.18 -19.31 -22.14
CA SER A 29 4.32 -20.50 -22.23
C SER A 29 3.61 -20.84 -20.91
N HIS A 30 4.10 -20.33 -19.78
CA HIS A 30 3.49 -20.51 -18.45
C HIS A 30 2.38 -19.50 -18.16
N GLY A 31 2.17 -18.52 -19.03
CA GLY A 31 1.14 -17.50 -18.89
C GLY A 31 1.61 -16.16 -18.36
N VAL A 32 0.69 -15.20 -18.30
CA VAL A 32 0.93 -13.83 -17.83
C VAL A 32 -0.09 -13.45 -16.78
N LEU A 33 0.38 -13.08 -15.58
CA LEU A 33 -0.45 -12.48 -14.54
C LEU A 33 -0.45 -10.96 -14.67
N ILE A 34 -1.64 -10.40 -14.91
CA ILE A 34 -1.85 -8.96 -15.07
C ILE A 34 -2.42 -8.40 -13.77
N ILE A 35 -1.74 -7.43 -13.16
CA ILE A 35 -2.19 -6.76 -11.94
C ILE A 35 -2.58 -5.34 -12.29
N VAL A 36 -3.83 -4.97 -12.02
CA VAL A 36 -4.37 -3.65 -12.37
C VAL A 36 -5.09 -3.04 -11.17
N LYS A 37 -4.93 -1.72 -10.99
CA LYS A 37 -5.72 -0.98 -10.00
C LYS A 37 -7.15 -0.79 -10.49
N ASN A 38 -8.11 -0.80 -9.57
CA ASN A 38 -9.52 -0.66 -9.90
C ASN A 38 -9.89 0.80 -10.27
N TYR A 39 -9.49 1.20 -11.48
CA TYR A 39 -9.97 2.40 -12.16
C TYR A 39 -10.63 1.99 -13.47
N THR A 40 -11.72 2.67 -13.84
CA THR A 40 -12.55 2.24 -14.97
C THR A 40 -11.77 2.16 -16.27
N GLY A 41 -10.94 3.16 -16.59
CA GLY A 41 -10.12 3.19 -17.80
C GLY A 41 -9.10 2.05 -17.80
N ASP A 42 -8.38 1.85 -16.70
CA ASP A 42 -7.40 0.77 -16.56
C ASP A 42 -8.05 -0.59 -16.75
N LYS A 43 -9.14 -0.87 -16.03
CA LYS A 43 -9.85 -2.15 -16.16
C LYS A 43 -10.28 -2.44 -17.59
N LEU A 44 -10.91 -1.47 -18.25
CA LEU A 44 -11.41 -1.67 -19.62
C LEU A 44 -10.25 -1.92 -20.59
N ASN A 45 -9.19 -1.11 -20.54
CA ASN A 45 -8.09 -1.21 -21.48
C ASN A 45 -7.25 -2.48 -21.23
N PHE A 46 -6.95 -2.81 -19.95
CA PHE A 46 -6.21 -4.03 -19.62
C PHE A 46 -7.01 -5.31 -19.92
N THR A 47 -8.31 -5.32 -19.65
CA THR A 47 -9.17 -6.46 -20.00
C THR A 47 -9.20 -6.66 -21.52
N LEU A 48 -9.43 -5.59 -22.30
CA LEU A 48 -9.45 -5.66 -23.75
C LEU A 48 -8.12 -6.16 -24.34
N ALA A 49 -7.00 -5.66 -23.80
CA ALA A 49 -5.67 -6.07 -24.23
C ALA A 49 -5.38 -7.54 -23.88
N ALA A 50 -5.76 -7.99 -22.67
CA ALA A 50 -5.60 -9.37 -22.24
C ALA A 50 -6.37 -10.35 -23.15
N GLU A 51 -7.63 -10.04 -23.47
CA GLU A 51 -8.45 -10.85 -24.37
C GLU A 51 -7.83 -10.93 -25.78
N ARG A 52 -7.44 -9.80 -26.36
CA ARG A 52 -6.80 -9.77 -27.68
C ARG A 52 -5.49 -10.54 -27.71
N PHE A 53 -4.65 -10.32 -26.70
CA PHE A 53 -3.37 -11.01 -26.57
C PHE A 53 -3.57 -12.53 -26.44
N GLY A 54 -4.47 -12.99 -25.57
CA GLY A 54 -4.77 -14.40 -25.40
C GLY A 54 -5.27 -15.07 -26.66
N LEU A 55 -6.17 -14.39 -27.40
CA LEU A 55 -6.68 -14.89 -28.69
C LEU A 55 -5.59 -14.96 -29.77
N ALA A 56 -4.69 -13.98 -29.82
CA ALA A 56 -3.67 -13.92 -30.86
C ALA A 56 -2.47 -14.85 -30.58
N SER A 57 -2.05 -14.98 -29.33
CA SER A 57 -0.83 -15.71 -28.93
C SER A 57 -1.10 -17.14 -28.43
N GLY A 58 -2.33 -17.42 -27.97
CA GLY A 58 -2.65 -18.66 -27.26
C GLY A 58 -2.05 -18.72 -25.84
N VAL A 59 -1.41 -17.67 -25.36
CA VAL A 59 -0.80 -17.61 -24.03
C VAL A 59 -1.89 -17.38 -22.96
N PRO A 60 -1.97 -18.22 -21.92
CA PRO A 60 -2.96 -18.03 -20.87
C PRO A 60 -2.69 -16.73 -20.09
N THR A 61 -3.75 -16.00 -19.80
CA THR A 61 -3.69 -14.76 -19.01
C THR A 61 -4.64 -14.80 -17.83
N ARG A 62 -4.21 -14.24 -16.71
CA ARG A 62 -5.07 -13.96 -15.55
C ARG A 62 -4.96 -12.49 -15.20
N LEU A 63 -6.09 -11.85 -14.96
CA LEU A 63 -6.16 -10.45 -14.58
C LEU A 63 -6.69 -10.33 -13.15
N VAL A 64 -5.91 -9.74 -12.25
CA VAL A 64 -6.30 -9.47 -10.87
C VAL A 64 -6.44 -7.97 -10.66
N VAL A 65 -7.60 -7.58 -10.12
CA VAL A 65 -7.94 -6.19 -9.85
C VAL A 65 -7.70 -5.86 -8.38
N VAL A 66 -6.84 -4.87 -8.11
CA VAL A 66 -6.58 -4.39 -6.74
C VAL A 66 -7.51 -3.23 -6.42
N ALA A 67 -8.22 -3.36 -5.28
CA ALA A 67 -9.25 -2.44 -4.82
C ALA A 67 -9.18 -2.29 -3.29
N ASP A 68 -8.10 -1.67 -2.79
CA ASP A 68 -7.76 -1.64 -1.37
C ASP A 68 -8.27 -0.41 -0.60
N ASP A 69 -8.82 0.61 -1.28
CA ASP A 69 -9.29 1.85 -0.66
C ASP A 69 -10.53 1.65 0.23
N VAL A 70 -10.37 1.82 1.54
CA VAL A 70 -11.49 1.72 2.49
C VAL A 70 -12.27 3.03 2.67
N ALA A 71 -11.78 4.14 2.13
CA ALA A 71 -12.49 5.42 2.20
C ALA A 71 -13.80 5.42 1.40
N ILE A 72 -13.89 4.54 0.39
CA ILE A 72 -15.10 4.34 -0.40
C ILE A 72 -15.98 3.30 0.28
N GLY A 73 -17.08 3.73 0.89
CA GLY A 73 -18.05 2.83 1.53
C GLY A 73 -18.73 1.89 0.54
N ARG A 74 -19.24 0.76 1.03
CA ARG A 74 -19.88 -0.30 0.22
C ARG A 74 -21.04 0.22 -0.63
N SER A 75 -21.85 1.13 -0.09
CA SER A 75 -22.97 1.76 -0.81
C SER A 75 -22.51 2.55 -2.03
N LYS A 76 -21.39 3.26 -1.93
CA LYS A 76 -20.78 4.00 -3.05
C LYS A 76 -20.01 3.07 -3.99
N ALA A 77 -19.37 2.04 -3.44
CA ALA A 77 -18.62 1.05 -4.19
C ALA A 77 -19.50 0.15 -5.08
N ALA A 78 -20.79 0.09 -4.84
CA ALA A 78 -21.72 -0.82 -5.56
C ALA A 78 -21.71 -0.65 -7.09
N ARG A 79 -21.32 0.50 -7.61
CA ARG A 79 -21.31 0.78 -9.06
C ARG A 79 -19.96 0.45 -9.73
N VAL A 80 -18.84 0.87 -9.13
CA VAL A 80 -17.51 0.81 -9.76
C VAL A 80 -16.46 0.10 -8.88
N GLY A 81 -16.81 -0.25 -7.67
CA GLY A 81 -15.89 -0.81 -6.68
C GLY A 81 -15.07 0.26 -5.94
N ARG A 82 -14.18 -0.21 -5.06
CA ARG A 82 -13.19 0.64 -4.37
C ARG A 82 -12.05 0.98 -5.32
N ARG A 83 -11.38 2.10 -5.12
CA ARG A 83 -10.16 2.45 -5.86
C ARG A 83 -9.00 1.55 -5.45
N GLY A 84 -7.98 1.40 -6.33
CA GLY A 84 -6.70 0.78 -6.00
C GLY A 84 -5.71 1.84 -5.52
N LEU A 85 -5.07 1.61 -4.36
CA LEU A 85 -4.12 2.50 -3.72
C LEU A 85 -2.78 1.80 -3.45
N ALA A 86 -2.05 2.25 -2.42
CA ALA A 86 -0.69 1.82 -2.13
C ALA A 86 -0.55 0.33 -1.80
N GLY A 87 -1.58 -0.34 -1.34
CA GLY A 87 -1.57 -1.79 -1.14
C GLY A 87 -1.23 -2.57 -2.42
N THR A 88 -1.49 -2.00 -3.60
CA THR A 88 -1.08 -2.57 -4.89
C THR A 88 0.42 -2.88 -4.95
N VAL A 89 1.26 -2.10 -4.28
CA VAL A 89 2.72 -2.31 -4.28
C VAL A 89 3.11 -3.59 -3.52
N LEU A 90 2.40 -3.90 -2.43
CA LEU A 90 2.54 -5.18 -1.72
C LEU A 90 2.15 -6.35 -2.63
N VAL A 91 1.05 -6.19 -3.37
CA VAL A 91 0.59 -7.18 -4.37
C VAL A 91 1.65 -7.43 -5.43
N HIS A 92 2.26 -6.38 -6.00
CA HIS A 92 3.35 -6.49 -6.97
C HIS A 92 4.55 -7.26 -6.39
N LYS A 93 4.94 -6.94 -5.16
CA LYS A 93 6.09 -7.59 -4.50
C LYS A 93 5.84 -9.08 -4.25
N ILE A 94 4.63 -9.43 -3.79
CA ILE A 94 4.22 -10.81 -3.51
C ILE A 94 4.11 -11.59 -4.82
N ALA A 95 3.45 -11.07 -5.84
CA ALA A 95 3.31 -11.72 -7.14
C ALA A 95 4.66 -11.98 -7.80
N GLY A 96 5.57 -10.99 -7.80
CA GLY A 96 6.91 -11.16 -8.34
C GLY A 96 7.75 -12.17 -7.56
N GLY A 97 7.59 -12.24 -6.22
CA GLY A 97 8.20 -13.28 -5.39
C GLY A 97 7.65 -14.67 -5.70
N ALA A 98 6.34 -14.79 -5.89
CA ALA A 98 5.67 -16.03 -6.24
C ALA A 98 6.10 -16.55 -7.62
N SER A 99 6.17 -15.66 -8.62
CA SER A 99 6.68 -15.98 -9.95
C SER A 99 8.14 -16.44 -9.93
N ALA A 100 9.00 -15.73 -9.19
CA ALA A 100 10.40 -16.11 -9.05
C ALA A 100 10.60 -17.46 -8.31
N ASP A 101 9.66 -17.86 -7.46
CA ASP A 101 9.61 -19.15 -6.78
C ASP A 101 9.02 -20.28 -7.67
N GLY A 102 8.59 -19.96 -8.90
CA GLY A 102 8.05 -20.91 -9.86
C GLY A 102 6.58 -21.29 -9.64
N LEU A 103 5.81 -20.45 -8.92
CA LEU A 103 4.38 -20.70 -8.73
C LEU A 103 3.64 -20.59 -10.07
N GLY A 104 2.73 -21.54 -10.34
CA GLY A 104 1.91 -21.54 -11.56
C GLY A 104 0.98 -20.32 -11.63
N LEU A 105 0.49 -20.01 -12.84
CA LEU A 105 -0.32 -18.81 -13.10
C LEU A 105 -1.57 -18.74 -12.21
N ASP A 106 -2.34 -19.82 -12.16
CA ASP A 106 -3.58 -19.85 -11.38
C ASP A 106 -3.32 -19.76 -9.88
N ASP A 107 -2.34 -20.51 -9.37
CA ASP A 107 -1.95 -20.45 -7.95
C ASP A 107 -1.42 -19.07 -7.56
N ALA A 108 -0.68 -18.42 -8.46
CA ALA A 108 -0.18 -17.06 -8.23
C ALA A 108 -1.33 -16.04 -8.23
N ALA A 109 -2.31 -16.21 -9.12
CA ALA A 109 -3.51 -15.36 -9.14
C ALA A 109 -4.34 -15.54 -7.87
N ASP A 110 -4.60 -16.79 -7.44
CA ASP A 110 -5.36 -17.10 -6.24
C ASP A 110 -4.68 -16.55 -4.97
N LEU A 111 -3.34 -16.66 -4.89
CA LEU A 111 -2.55 -16.07 -3.81
C LEU A 111 -2.72 -14.55 -3.77
N VAL A 112 -2.64 -13.89 -4.92
CA VAL A 112 -2.77 -12.43 -5.03
C VAL A 112 -4.19 -11.97 -4.73
N GLU A 113 -5.20 -12.69 -5.18
CA GLU A 113 -6.60 -12.43 -4.83
C GLU A 113 -6.86 -12.57 -3.33
N PHE A 114 -6.26 -13.58 -2.70
CA PHE A 114 -6.30 -13.74 -1.24
C PHE A 114 -5.71 -12.49 -0.56
N VAL A 115 -4.55 -12.00 -1.00
CA VAL A 115 -3.93 -10.78 -0.46
C VAL A 115 -4.86 -9.58 -0.56
N THR A 116 -5.51 -9.38 -1.72
CA THR A 116 -6.40 -8.22 -1.93
C THR A 116 -7.61 -8.21 -1.01
N ARG A 117 -8.13 -9.40 -0.62
CA ARG A 117 -9.24 -9.51 0.33
C ARG A 117 -8.83 -9.25 1.78
N HIS A 118 -7.55 -9.43 2.10
CA HIS A 118 -7.01 -9.25 3.46
C HIS A 118 -6.31 -7.92 3.66
N MET A 119 -6.58 -6.93 2.79
CA MET A 119 -5.88 -5.66 2.76
C MET A 119 -6.84 -4.46 2.69
N GLY A 120 -6.51 -3.42 3.44
CA GLY A 120 -7.23 -2.15 3.40
C GLY A 120 -6.27 -0.97 3.50
N THR A 121 -6.53 0.07 2.71
CA THR A 121 -5.73 1.29 2.66
C THR A 121 -6.61 2.51 2.85
N MET A 122 -6.13 3.48 3.60
CA MET A 122 -6.74 4.80 3.67
C MET A 122 -5.68 5.89 3.62
N GLY A 123 -5.92 6.90 2.81
CA GLY A 123 -5.05 8.06 2.66
C GLY A 123 -5.61 9.32 3.29
N VAL A 124 -4.72 10.29 3.51
CA VAL A 124 -5.05 11.67 3.85
C VAL A 124 -4.20 12.61 3.00
N GLY A 125 -4.85 13.60 2.39
CA GLY A 125 -4.19 14.69 1.66
C GLY A 125 -4.22 15.98 2.47
N LEU A 126 -3.08 16.66 2.47
CA LEU A 126 -2.92 17.99 3.07
C LEU A 126 -3.19 19.09 2.02
N ASP A 127 -3.12 18.75 0.74
CA ASP A 127 -3.54 19.49 -0.43
C ASP A 127 -3.61 18.56 -1.65
N GLY A 128 -3.96 19.10 -2.83
CA GLY A 128 -3.84 18.40 -4.11
C GLY A 128 -2.39 18.34 -4.61
N CYS A 129 -2.15 17.52 -5.63
CA CYS A 129 -0.88 17.53 -6.33
C CYS A 129 -0.91 18.46 -7.55
N ASP A 130 0.27 18.93 -7.94
CA ASP A 130 0.43 19.77 -9.14
C ASP A 130 0.72 18.88 -10.36
N VAL A 131 -0.12 19.02 -11.38
CA VAL A 131 0.07 18.33 -12.65
C VAL A 131 0.94 19.19 -13.57
N PRO A 132 2.10 18.70 -14.05
CA PRO A 132 2.96 19.45 -14.96
C PRO A 132 2.19 20.01 -16.17
N GLY A 133 2.40 21.28 -16.46
CA GLY A 133 1.72 21.98 -17.57
C GLY A 133 0.29 22.45 -17.27
N LYS A 134 -0.22 22.23 -16.06
CA LYS A 134 -1.49 22.80 -15.59
C LYS A 134 -1.25 23.85 -14.51
N ALA A 135 -2.18 24.78 -14.38
CA ALA A 135 -2.13 25.73 -13.25
C ALA A 135 -2.26 24.97 -11.93
N PRO A 136 -1.50 25.34 -10.88
CA PRO A 136 -1.66 24.76 -9.55
C PRO A 136 -3.10 24.88 -9.08
N THR A 137 -3.62 23.80 -8.50
CA THR A 137 -4.99 23.78 -7.99
C THR A 137 -4.94 23.71 -6.48
N VAL A 138 -5.15 24.83 -5.79
CA VAL A 138 -5.36 24.83 -4.34
C VAL A 138 -6.72 24.20 -4.06
N ARG A 139 -6.75 23.07 -3.38
CA ARG A 139 -7.96 22.31 -3.06
C ARG A 139 -8.38 22.46 -1.62
N LEU A 140 -7.43 22.69 -0.74
CA LEU A 140 -7.61 22.76 0.70
C LEU A 140 -7.10 24.09 1.24
N GLY A 141 -7.77 24.59 2.27
CA GLY A 141 -7.26 25.71 3.05
C GLY A 141 -6.06 25.30 3.92
N PRO A 142 -5.32 26.27 4.48
CA PRO A 142 -4.13 26.00 5.28
C PRO A 142 -4.41 25.14 6.51
N ASP A 143 -5.64 25.19 7.05
CA ASP A 143 -6.08 24.42 8.23
C ASP A 143 -7.04 23.28 7.84
N GLU A 144 -7.02 22.85 6.59
CA GLU A 144 -7.85 21.74 6.12
C GLU A 144 -7.01 20.50 5.78
N VAL A 145 -7.62 19.33 5.92
CA VAL A 145 -7.14 18.06 5.37
C VAL A 145 -8.30 17.28 4.78
N GLU A 146 -8.04 16.44 3.81
CA GLU A 146 -9.04 15.59 3.18
C GLU A 146 -8.73 14.11 3.38
N LEU A 147 -9.63 13.41 4.07
CA LEU A 147 -9.53 11.96 4.33
C LEU A 147 -9.98 11.18 3.09
N GLY A 148 -9.21 10.15 2.74
CA GLY A 148 -9.54 9.28 1.61
C GLY A 148 -9.39 9.96 0.26
N ILE A 149 -8.45 10.90 0.12
CA ILE A 149 -8.13 11.50 -1.18
C ILE A 149 -7.64 10.44 -2.16
N GLY A 150 -8.02 10.56 -3.43
CA GLY A 150 -7.52 9.71 -4.50
C GLY A 150 -6.16 10.16 -5.04
N ILE A 151 -5.46 9.26 -5.70
CA ILE A 151 -4.10 9.50 -6.22
C ILE A 151 -4.06 10.39 -7.48
N HIS A 152 -5.20 10.69 -8.09
CA HIS A 152 -5.32 11.60 -9.24
C HIS A 152 -6.09 12.88 -8.87
N ASN A 153 -6.00 13.32 -7.61
CA ASN A 153 -6.80 14.41 -7.07
C ASN A 153 -8.33 14.15 -7.02
N GLU A 154 -8.77 12.88 -7.03
CA GLU A 154 -10.19 12.60 -6.81
C GLU A 154 -10.58 12.97 -5.37
N PRO A 155 -11.81 13.51 -5.19
CA PRO A 155 -12.28 13.90 -3.86
C PRO A 155 -12.26 12.74 -2.86
N GLY A 156 -11.92 13.06 -1.64
CA GLY A 156 -11.98 12.14 -0.52
C GLY A 156 -13.39 11.93 0.03
N SER A 157 -13.45 11.26 1.15
CA SER A 157 -14.72 10.97 1.85
C SER A 157 -15.17 12.11 2.77
N ARG A 158 -14.21 12.85 3.35
CA ARG A 158 -14.49 13.91 4.34
C ARG A 158 -13.34 14.90 4.44
N LYS A 159 -13.64 16.19 4.52
CA LYS A 159 -12.71 17.23 4.93
C LYS A 159 -12.79 17.47 6.43
N LEU A 160 -11.65 17.75 7.05
CA LEU A 160 -11.52 18.14 8.45
C LEU A 160 -10.97 19.56 8.52
N ASN A 161 -11.58 20.38 9.38
CA ASN A 161 -11.16 21.73 9.70
C ASN A 161 -11.58 22.01 11.15
N PRO A 162 -10.67 22.35 12.07
CA PRO A 162 -9.24 22.55 11.85
C PRO A 162 -8.51 21.23 11.56
N LYS A 163 -7.32 21.34 10.94
CA LYS A 163 -6.43 20.22 10.67
C LYS A 163 -6.00 19.53 11.97
N PRO A 164 -6.34 18.24 12.18
CA PRO A 164 -5.93 17.52 13.38
C PRO A 164 -4.41 17.31 13.41
N PRO A 165 -3.83 17.16 14.62
CA PRO A 165 -2.43 16.76 14.75
C PRO A 165 -2.16 15.36 14.18
N PRO A 166 -0.91 15.03 13.81
CA PRO A 166 -0.57 13.74 13.19
C PRO A 166 -1.05 12.52 13.99
N LYS A 167 -0.98 12.57 15.31
CA LYS A 167 -1.48 11.51 16.19
C LYS A 167 -2.97 11.23 15.97
N GLU A 168 -3.78 12.26 15.92
CA GLU A 168 -5.22 12.11 15.69
C GLU A 168 -5.52 11.64 14.26
N LEU A 169 -4.77 12.14 13.25
CA LEU A 169 -4.91 11.69 11.88
C LEU A 169 -4.62 10.19 11.74
N VAL A 170 -3.53 9.70 12.31
CA VAL A 170 -3.20 8.28 12.34
C VAL A 170 -4.32 7.48 13.00
N GLY A 171 -4.84 7.93 14.15
CA GLY A 171 -5.95 7.28 14.83
C GLY A 171 -7.21 7.18 13.97
N ILE A 172 -7.56 8.25 13.26
CA ILE A 172 -8.70 8.26 12.35
C ILE A 172 -8.49 7.26 11.19
N LEU A 173 -7.29 7.20 10.59
CA LEU A 173 -7.02 6.26 9.51
C LEU A 173 -7.10 4.81 10.01
N LEU A 174 -6.47 4.49 11.14
CA LEU A 174 -6.49 3.15 11.73
C LEU A 174 -7.91 2.73 12.12
N ALA A 175 -8.68 3.62 12.73
CA ALA A 175 -10.06 3.34 13.09
C ALA A 175 -10.93 3.00 11.87
N ASN A 176 -10.73 3.69 10.73
CA ASN A 176 -11.48 3.39 9.51
C ASN A 176 -11.04 2.06 8.85
N ILE A 177 -9.74 1.72 8.91
CA ILE A 177 -9.22 0.48 8.30
C ILE A 177 -9.60 -0.75 9.15
N LEU A 178 -9.53 -0.64 10.48
CA LEU A 178 -9.68 -1.76 11.43
C LEU A 178 -11.10 -1.92 11.96
N SER A 179 -12.01 -0.98 11.70
CA SER A 179 -13.37 -1.02 12.23
C SER A 179 -14.12 -2.26 11.77
N ARG A 180 -14.74 -2.95 12.74
CA ARG A 180 -15.65 -4.08 12.50
C ARG A 180 -17.10 -3.65 12.49
N ASP A 181 -17.42 -2.57 13.16
CA ASP A 181 -18.79 -2.07 13.34
C ASP A 181 -19.25 -1.17 12.20
N ASP A 182 -18.31 -0.56 11.47
CA ASP A 182 -18.61 0.22 10.29
C ASP A 182 -18.95 -0.68 9.09
N LYS A 183 -20.24 -0.95 8.90
CA LYS A 183 -20.75 -1.80 7.81
C LYS A 183 -20.37 -1.30 6.42
N GLU A 184 -20.05 -0.02 6.28
CA GLU A 184 -19.62 0.58 5.02
C GLU A 184 -18.14 0.31 4.72
N ARG A 185 -17.26 0.23 5.76
CA ARG A 185 -15.80 0.16 5.61
C ARG A 185 -15.15 -1.12 6.13
N ASN A 186 -15.90 -2.00 6.72
CA ASN A 186 -15.40 -3.31 7.15
C ASN A 186 -15.08 -4.19 5.94
N TYR A 187 -13.91 -3.96 5.33
CA TYR A 187 -13.47 -4.66 4.12
C TYR A 187 -12.48 -5.79 4.37
N LEU A 188 -11.76 -5.76 5.48
CA LEU A 188 -10.85 -6.85 5.80
C LEU A 188 -11.65 -8.14 6.01
N GLU A 189 -11.36 -9.18 5.25
CA GLU A 189 -12.05 -10.48 5.32
C GLU A 189 -11.90 -11.09 6.71
N SER A 190 -10.77 -10.87 7.36
CA SER A 190 -10.51 -11.29 8.73
C SER A 190 -9.99 -10.13 9.58
N SER A 191 -10.37 -10.14 10.86
CA SER A 191 -9.98 -9.10 11.79
C SER A 191 -8.65 -9.39 12.44
N PRO A 192 -7.68 -8.47 12.40
CA PRO A 192 -6.43 -8.64 13.14
C PRO A 192 -6.58 -8.46 14.66
N LEU A 193 -7.76 -8.04 15.14
CA LEU A 193 -8.00 -7.73 16.55
C LEU A 193 -8.12 -8.98 17.44
N ASP A 194 -8.26 -10.16 16.87
CA ASP A 194 -8.35 -11.43 17.62
C ASP A 194 -6.99 -12.06 17.98
N GLY A 195 -5.89 -11.40 17.61
CA GLY A 195 -4.52 -11.87 17.86
C GLY A 195 -4.04 -13.03 16.97
N ASN A 196 -4.90 -13.55 16.08
CA ASN A 196 -4.60 -14.72 15.23
C ASN A 196 -4.08 -14.34 13.84
N HIS A 197 -3.48 -13.15 13.70
CA HIS A 197 -3.02 -12.62 12.43
C HIS A 197 -1.56 -12.18 12.46
N LYS A 198 -0.88 -12.34 11.32
CA LYS A 198 0.35 -11.63 11.00
C LYS A 198 -0.02 -10.35 10.29
N VAL A 199 0.36 -9.22 10.85
CA VAL A 199 0.02 -7.90 10.31
C VAL A 199 1.22 -7.29 9.61
N VAL A 200 0.99 -6.87 8.37
CA VAL A 200 1.94 -6.08 7.58
C VAL A 200 1.39 -4.68 7.42
N VAL A 201 2.23 -3.69 7.67
CA VAL A 201 1.89 -2.26 7.56
C VAL A 201 2.71 -1.64 6.44
N LEU A 202 2.09 -0.82 5.60
CA LEU A 202 2.77 0.03 4.64
C LEU A 202 2.35 1.47 4.88
N ILE A 203 3.32 2.33 5.19
CA ILE A 203 3.14 3.77 5.32
C ILE A 203 3.73 4.41 4.07
N ASN A 204 2.85 4.94 3.24
CA ASN A 204 3.19 5.44 1.92
C ASN A 204 3.14 6.97 1.87
N ASN A 205 4.22 7.59 1.44
CA ASN A 205 4.29 9.00 1.11
C ASN A 205 3.65 9.26 -0.26
N LEU A 206 2.73 10.21 -0.35
CA LEU A 206 2.13 10.61 -1.63
C LEU A 206 3.06 11.46 -2.50
N GLY A 207 4.15 11.99 -1.94
CA GLY A 207 5.19 12.63 -2.73
C GLY A 207 5.94 13.79 -2.06
N SER A 208 5.32 14.54 -1.15
CA SER A 208 5.95 15.75 -0.58
C SER A 208 6.38 15.65 0.88
N LEU A 209 6.07 14.55 1.58
CA LEU A 209 6.53 14.42 2.95
C LEU A 209 8.01 14.08 3.00
N SER A 210 8.72 14.69 3.94
CA SER A 210 10.11 14.36 4.22
C SER A 210 10.26 12.99 4.87
N ASN A 211 11.48 12.43 4.81
CA ASN A 211 11.79 11.17 5.49
C ASN A 211 11.58 11.26 7.01
N LEU A 212 11.80 12.44 7.61
CA LEU A 212 11.58 12.66 9.04
C LEU A 212 10.09 12.57 9.39
N GLU A 213 9.23 13.20 8.60
CA GLU A 213 7.77 13.13 8.80
C GLU A 213 7.26 11.70 8.63
N ILE A 214 7.74 10.98 7.60
CA ILE A 214 7.39 9.55 7.42
C ILE A 214 7.87 8.72 8.61
N ALA A 215 9.07 8.94 9.13
CA ALA A 215 9.58 8.23 10.31
C ALA A 215 8.72 8.51 11.57
N ALA A 216 8.28 9.74 11.76
CA ALA A 216 7.37 10.10 12.85
C ALA A 216 6.01 9.39 12.71
N LEU A 217 5.45 9.31 11.49
CA LEU A 217 4.22 8.57 11.21
C LEU A 217 4.37 7.06 11.46
N VAL A 218 5.54 6.48 11.16
CA VAL A 218 5.86 5.08 11.50
C VAL A 218 5.79 4.87 13.01
N GLY A 219 6.46 5.72 13.79
CA GLY A 219 6.47 5.63 15.24
C GLY A 219 5.08 5.76 15.85
N GLU A 220 4.29 6.73 15.38
CA GLU A 220 2.92 6.94 15.84
C GLU A 220 2.01 5.77 15.48
N THR A 221 2.08 5.29 14.22
CA THR A 221 1.28 4.15 13.77
C THR A 221 1.60 2.88 14.58
N TYR A 222 2.89 2.61 14.83
CA TYR A 222 3.32 1.49 15.64
C TYR A 222 2.79 1.60 17.08
N THR A 223 2.92 2.80 17.68
CA THR A 223 2.46 3.05 19.04
C THR A 223 0.96 2.80 19.20
N GLN A 224 0.15 3.34 18.30
CA GLN A 224 -1.30 3.14 18.37
C GLN A 224 -1.69 1.69 18.08
N LEU A 225 -1.11 1.04 17.07
CA LEU A 225 -1.40 -0.36 16.80
C LEU A 225 -1.11 -1.26 18.02
N THR A 226 -0.02 -0.99 18.73
CA THR A 226 0.36 -1.80 19.90
C THR A 226 -0.43 -1.44 21.14
N ALA A 227 -0.62 -0.17 21.44
CA ALA A 227 -1.27 0.30 22.66
C ALA A 227 -2.80 0.20 22.61
N ASP A 228 -3.40 0.63 21.48
CA ASP A 228 -4.85 0.79 21.39
C ASP A 228 -5.54 -0.44 20.77
N TYR A 229 -4.81 -1.18 19.92
CA TYR A 229 -5.38 -2.34 19.20
C TYR A 229 -4.75 -3.68 19.60
N GLY A 230 -3.68 -3.71 20.41
CA GLY A 230 -2.98 -4.94 20.79
C GLY A 230 -2.27 -5.63 19.61
N ILE A 231 -2.05 -4.91 18.50
CA ILE A 231 -1.46 -5.44 17.28
C ILE A 231 0.02 -5.10 17.24
N THR A 232 0.88 -6.13 17.24
CA THR A 232 2.31 -5.96 16.95
C THR A 232 2.57 -6.30 15.48
N PRO A 233 2.90 -5.30 14.62
CA PRO A 233 3.14 -5.56 13.20
C PRO A 233 4.31 -6.52 12.99
N THR A 234 4.13 -7.50 12.10
CA THR A 234 5.18 -8.46 11.71
C THR A 234 6.18 -7.82 10.75
N ARG A 235 5.71 -6.89 9.90
CA ARG A 235 6.53 -6.11 8.95
C ARG A 235 5.97 -4.69 8.90
N ILE A 236 6.86 -3.71 8.78
CA ILE A 236 6.51 -2.31 8.51
C ILE A 236 7.36 -1.82 7.35
N TYR A 237 6.72 -1.38 6.31
CA TYR A 237 7.33 -0.71 5.16
C TYR A 237 6.95 0.76 5.19
N ALA A 238 7.91 1.65 4.91
CA ALA A 238 7.65 3.08 4.88
C ALA A 238 8.49 3.74 3.78
N GLY A 239 7.89 4.62 3.01
CA GLY A 239 8.57 5.31 1.92
C GLY A 239 7.62 5.83 0.84
N THR A 240 8.18 6.25 -0.28
CA THR A 240 7.44 6.73 -1.46
C THR A 240 7.25 5.57 -2.45
N TYR A 241 6.20 4.78 -2.27
CA TYR A 241 5.94 3.60 -3.10
C TYR A 241 4.90 3.87 -4.20
N LEU A 242 3.82 4.54 -3.86
CA LEU A 242 2.76 4.97 -4.77
C LEU A 242 2.53 6.46 -4.58
N SER A 243 3.13 7.28 -5.43
CA SER A 243 3.02 8.73 -5.34
C SER A 243 1.85 9.26 -6.16
N ALA A 244 1.34 10.42 -5.73
CA ALA A 244 0.47 11.30 -6.49
C ALA A 244 1.27 12.55 -6.88
N LEU A 245 2.31 12.38 -7.71
CA LEU A 245 3.29 13.42 -8.07
C LEU A 245 3.93 14.03 -6.81
N ASN A 246 3.73 15.35 -6.58
CA ASN A 246 4.18 16.08 -5.41
C ASN A 246 3.09 16.23 -4.34
N GLY A 247 2.06 15.38 -4.36
CA GLY A 247 0.94 15.49 -3.42
C GLY A 247 1.38 15.44 -1.96
N PRO A 248 1.06 16.47 -1.15
CA PRO A 248 1.35 16.46 0.27
C PRO A 248 0.34 15.56 1.00
N GLY A 249 0.83 14.49 1.58
CA GLY A 249 -0.01 13.53 2.27
C GLY A 249 0.61 12.15 2.38
N PHE A 250 -0.13 11.25 3.01
CA PHE A 250 0.29 9.86 3.19
C PHE A 250 -0.89 8.90 3.18
N SER A 251 -0.61 7.62 3.07
CA SER A 251 -1.60 6.57 3.29
C SER A 251 -1.04 5.47 4.18
N ILE A 252 -1.95 4.80 4.91
CA ILE A 252 -1.64 3.61 5.71
C ILE A 252 -2.37 2.44 5.07
N THR A 253 -1.62 1.37 4.79
CA THR A 253 -2.17 0.07 4.39
C THR A 253 -1.96 -0.92 5.52
N ILE A 254 -3.01 -1.65 5.86
CA ILE A 254 -2.95 -2.81 6.77
C ILE A 254 -3.28 -4.05 5.96
N MET A 255 -2.41 -5.04 6.01
CA MET A 255 -2.67 -6.39 5.49
C MET A 255 -2.69 -7.36 6.68
N ALA A 256 -3.81 -8.02 6.91
CA ALA A 256 -4.05 -8.92 8.03
C ALA A 256 -4.12 -10.37 7.53
N LEU A 257 -3.08 -11.14 7.78
CA LEU A 257 -2.92 -12.51 7.29
C LEU A 257 -3.22 -13.51 8.41
N PRO A 258 -4.26 -14.36 8.30
CA PRO A 258 -4.56 -15.39 9.30
C PRO A 258 -3.37 -16.34 9.49
N ILE A 259 -2.91 -16.55 10.73
CA ILE A 259 -1.71 -17.35 11.04
C ILE A 259 -1.86 -18.80 10.54
N ALA A 260 -3.04 -19.36 10.64
CA ALA A 260 -3.31 -20.74 10.26
C ALA A 260 -3.42 -20.96 8.75
N HIS A 261 -3.51 -19.90 7.95
CA HIS A 261 -3.65 -20.03 6.50
C HIS A 261 -2.33 -20.34 5.82
N GLU A 262 -2.33 -21.30 4.89
CA GLU A 262 -1.12 -21.79 4.20
C GLU A 262 -0.37 -20.67 3.44
N TYR A 263 -1.08 -19.71 2.89
CA TYR A 263 -0.49 -18.58 2.15
C TYR A 263 0.28 -17.62 3.04
N THR A 264 -0.03 -17.51 4.32
CA THR A 264 0.59 -16.51 5.22
C THR A 264 2.12 -16.62 5.25
N ARG A 265 2.64 -17.86 5.37
CA ARG A 265 4.10 -18.08 5.36
C ARG A 265 4.72 -17.77 3.99
N LYS A 266 4.07 -18.15 2.90
CA LYS A 266 4.51 -17.86 1.53
C LYS A 266 4.56 -16.37 1.27
N ILE A 267 3.48 -15.64 1.65
CA ILE A 267 3.37 -14.18 1.48
C ILE A 267 4.51 -13.45 2.19
N LEU A 268 4.77 -13.78 3.47
CA LEU A 268 5.88 -13.15 4.21
C LEU A 268 7.24 -13.45 3.56
N ARG A 269 7.47 -14.67 3.08
CA ARG A 269 8.70 -15.04 2.36
C ARG A 269 8.84 -14.23 1.06
N TYR A 270 7.77 -14.04 0.30
CA TYR A 270 7.79 -13.26 -0.94
C TYR A 270 8.00 -11.77 -0.69
N LEU A 271 7.46 -11.22 0.39
CA LEU A 271 7.75 -9.86 0.83
C LEU A 271 9.23 -9.68 1.21
N ASP A 272 9.83 -10.68 1.84
CA ASP A 272 11.23 -10.67 2.27
C ASP A 272 12.22 -11.02 1.15
N SER A 273 11.74 -11.51 -0.01
CA SER A 273 12.62 -11.88 -1.13
C SER A 273 13.35 -10.67 -1.70
N PRO A 274 14.60 -10.80 -2.14
CA PRO A 274 15.35 -9.68 -2.71
C PRO A 274 14.69 -9.17 -3.99
N THR A 275 14.94 -7.90 -4.31
CA THR A 275 14.49 -7.27 -5.56
C THR A 275 15.36 -6.08 -5.91
N ASP A 276 15.63 -5.89 -7.20
CA ASP A 276 16.35 -4.75 -7.75
C ASP A 276 15.41 -3.62 -8.20
N ALA A 277 14.11 -3.71 -7.87
CA ALA A 277 13.15 -2.66 -8.21
C ALA A 277 13.50 -1.34 -7.49
N PRO A 278 13.82 -0.26 -8.21
CA PRO A 278 14.31 0.98 -7.60
C PRO A 278 13.28 1.65 -6.69
N GLY A 279 11.98 1.41 -6.92
CA GLY A 279 10.90 1.92 -6.07
C GLY A 279 10.65 1.12 -4.80
N TRP A 280 11.27 -0.06 -4.64
CA TRP A 280 11.20 -0.82 -3.40
C TRP A 280 12.37 -0.41 -2.50
N ALA A 281 12.14 0.58 -1.64
CA ALA A 281 13.16 1.07 -0.73
C ALA A 281 13.57 -0.02 0.26
N SER A 282 14.84 -0.41 0.17
CA SER A 282 15.63 -1.28 1.04
C SER A 282 15.14 -2.72 1.28
N SER A 283 16.02 -3.65 0.96
CA SER A 283 15.96 -4.99 1.53
C SER A 283 16.37 -4.92 3.01
N ILE A 284 15.41 -4.91 3.90
CA ILE A 284 15.68 -5.12 5.33
C ILE A 284 15.99 -6.60 5.51
N PRO A 285 17.17 -6.98 6.03
CA PRO A 285 17.49 -8.38 6.27
C PRO A 285 16.43 -9.04 7.14
N THR A 286 16.04 -10.27 6.79
CA THR A 286 15.00 -11.02 7.53
C THR A 286 15.32 -11.14 9.02
N SER A 287 16.62 -11.23 9.38
CA SER A 287 17.09 -11.23 10.75
C SER A 287 16.69 -9.99 11.56
N THR A 288 16.56 -8.84 10.91
CA THR A 288 16.13 -7.59 11.58
C THR A 288 14.72 -7.69 12.14
N TRP A 289 13.83 -8.44 11.46
CA TRP A 289 12.47 -8.64 11.92
C TRP A 289 12.36 -9.58 13.13
N SER A 290 13.41 -10.39 13.36
CA SER A 290 13.50 -11.33 14.47
C SER A 290 14.21 -10.75 15.69
N LEU A 291 14.81 -9.55 15.58
CA LEU A 291 15.46 -8.90 16.71
C LEU A 291 14.41 -8.56 17.79
N PRO A 292 14.74 -8.74 19.08
CA PRO A 292 13.89 -8.27 20.15
C PRO A 292 13.63 -6.76 19.93
N ARG A 293 12.40 -6.40 19.71
CA ARG A 293 12.00 -4.99 19.72
C ARG A 293 12.17 -4.55 21.15
N GLY A 294 13.15 -3.68 21.39
CA GLY A 294 13.43 -3.17 22.72
C GLY A 294 12.14 -2.72 23.37
N SER A 295 11.88 -3.18 24.56
CA SER A 295 10.86 -2.65 25.46
C SER A 295 11.29 -1.25 25.95
N GLY A 296 11.70 -0.40 25.01
CA GLY A 296 11.94 1.01 25.26
C GLY A 296 10.59 1.65 25.57
N THR A 297 10.16 1.52 26.81
CA THR A 297 9.38 2.58 27.43
C THR A 297 10.14 3.85 27.11
N ILE A 298 9.64 4.64 26.17
CA ILE A 298 9.98 6.04 26.11
C ILE A 298 9.40 6.59 27.42
N ASN A 299 10.20 6.48 28.49
CA ASN A 299 9.93 7.26 29.68
C ASN A 299 9.91 8.70 29.19
N SER A 300 8.76 9.34 29.31
CA SER A 300 8.66 10.77 29.15
C SER A 300 9.83 11.35 29.94
N ALA A 301 10.84 11.81 29.22
CA ALA A 301 12.00 12.42 29.82
C ALA A 301 11.48 13.59 30.66
N LYS A 302 11.57 13.46 31.95
CA LYS A 302 11.77 14.62 32.82
C LYS A 302 13.06 15.24 32.31
N ASP A 303 12.99 16.52 32.03
CA ASP A 303 14.11 17.37 31.66
C ASP A 303 15.37 17.01 32.48
N ASP A 304 16.27 16.29 31.82
CA ASP A 304 17.63 16.11 32.28
C ASP A 304 18.53 16.18 31.04
N ASP A 305 19.32 17.24 31.00
CA ASP A 305 20.21 17.70 29.93
C ASP A 305 21.43 16.77 29.74
N SER A 306 21.21 15.49 29.58
CA SER A 306 22.24 14.55 29.14
C SER A 306 21.83 13.92 27.81
N ALA A 307 22.49 14.35 26.73
CA ALA A 307 22.37 13.77 25.41
C ALA A 307 22.50 12.24 25.48
N ALA A 308 21.38 11.52 25.34
CA ALA A 308 21.38 10.06 25.16
C ALA A 308 21.92 9.77 23.79
N CYS A 309 23.17 9.42 23.66
CA CYS A 309 23.76 8.79 22.48
C CYS A 309 22.98 7.51 22.17
N LEU A 310 22.30 7.46 21.02
CA LEU A 310 21.82 6.22 20.43
C LEU A 310 23.04 5.32 20.18
N ASN A 311 23.14 4.22 20.90
CA ASN A 311 24.17 3.22 20.67
C ASN A 311 23.93 2.54 19.33
N ILE A 312 24.46 3.13 18.25
CA ILE A 312 24.57 2.50 16.95
C ILE A 312 25.90 1.75 16.95
N PRO A 313 25.93 0.41 16.84
CA PRO A 313 27.19 -0.32 16.80
C PRO A 313 28.04 0.21 15.63
N ASN A 314 29.28 0.63 15.93
CA ASN A 314 30.30 1.12 14.99
C ASN A 314 30.27 2.58 14.57
N VAL A 315 29.66 3.50 15.31
CA VAL A 315 29.92 4.93 15.15
C VAL A 315 30.62 5.44 16.42
N PRO A 316 31.86 5.94 16.34
CA PRO A 316 32.52 6.58 17.48
C PRO A 316 31.78 7.86 17.83
N CYS A 317 31.46 8.06 19.09
CA CYS A 317 31.05 9.37 19.61
C CYS A 317 32.32 10.23 19.75
N GLU A 318 32.47 11.25 18.89
CA GLU A 318 33.39 12.38 19.14
C GLU A 318 32.63 13.53 19.84
#